data_39d88eb2367b3d7655d7f7059d370215
#
_entry.id   39d88eb2367b3d7655d7f7059d370215
#
_cell.length_a   1.000
_cell.length_b   1.000
_cell.length_c   1.000
_cell.angle_alpha   90.00
_cell.angle_beta   90.00
_cell.angle_gamma   90.00
#
_symmetry.space_group_name_H-M   'P 1'
#
loop_
_entity.id
_entity.type
_entity.pdbx_description
1 polymer ?
#
loop_
_entity_poly.entity_id
_entity_poly.type
_entity_poly.pdbx_seq_one_letter_code
_entity_poly.pdbx_strand_id
1 'polypeptide(L)'
;MADFRMDEDQRQVQEMFNKFGQEELRKASRPCDEKAELPADLLNKVWELGICANAVPECYGGYELGRSVVTGAIMAEELAAGDVSLALGALSPLLMMVPILEFGTEEQKKEWLGKFCSENFYPATAALMEPRIGFDPFRLSTTAELVGDKLVLNGGKCMVPLAAEAEQVLVYAASARGSGAASVNAVIVDKGTSGMTIGEREMFMGLRPLPLYPVSFKDCEVPVSRKVGGNSGINYPRLVNLSRAIQCAMAVGVARASHAYALNYAKERYAFGEPIASRQAIAFMLAESAMEIDGMRLLAWRAAWRLDRREDATRDAALAKMYCAEQTMKIVDYGVQILGGHGYIREHPIELWFRNGRAFSSIEGLAAV
;
A
#
# COMPACT_ATOMS: atom_id res chain seq x y z
N MET A 1 -10.19 15.26 -21.13
CA MET A 1 -8.98 14.46 -21.41
C MET A 1 -8.13 14.53 -20.15
N ALA A 2 -7.55 13.43 -19.68
CA ALA A 2 -6.64 13.48 -18.52
C ALA A 2 -5.40 14.30 -18.91
N ASP A 3 -5.01 15.24 -18.08
CA ASP A 3 -3.72 15.90 -18.14
C ASP A 3 -2.79 15.22 -17.14
N PHE A 4 -1.70 14.66 -17.62
CA PHE A 4 -0.72 13.96 -16.79
C PHE A 4 0.50 14.84 -16.45
N ARG A 5 0.44 16.13 -16.70
CA ARG A 5 1.44 17.06 -16.23
C ARG A 5 1.21 17.37 -14.76
N MET A 6 2.24 17.22 -13.97
CA MET A 6 2.22 17.65 -12.57
C MET A 6 2.14 19.18 -12.49
N ASP A 7 1.28 19.67 -11.61
CA ASP A 7 1.29 21.08 -11.18
C ASP A 7 2.48 21.36 -10.24
N GLU A 8 2.59 22.61 -9.77
CA GLU A 8 3.72 23.03 -8.93
C GLU A 8 3.68 22.34 -7.55
N ASP A 9 2.49 22.22 -6.95
CA ASP A 9 2.33 21.59 -5.63
C ASP A 9 2.70 20.10 -5.71
N GLN A 10 2.27 19.41 -6.76
CA GLN A 10 2.62 18.00 -6.99
C GLN A 10 4.13 17.79 -7.18
N ARG A 11 4.84 18.73 -7.84
CA ARG A 11 6.29 18.66 -7.97
C ARG A 11 6.99 18.86 -6.63
N GLN A 12 6.53 19.79 -5.81
CA GLN A 12 7.07 20.00 -4.46
C GLN A 12 6.86 18.76 -3.59
N VAL A 13 5.67 18.15 -3.65
CA VAL A 13 5.38 16.88 -2.98
C VAL A 13 6.33 15.79 -3.47
N GLN A 14 6.50 15.65 -4.78
CA GLN A 14 7.43 14.68 -5.36
C GLN A 14 8.84 14.86 -4.84
N GLU A 15 9.39 16.09 -4.91
CA GLU A 15 10.75 16.40 -4.47
C GLU A 15 10.95 16.10 -2.97
N MET A 16 10.00 16.51 -2.14
CA MET A 16 10.03 16.27 -0.69
C MET A 16 10.06 14.76 -0.37
N PHE A 17 9.13 13.98 -0.95
CA PHE A 17 9.05 12.55 -0.69
C PHE A 17 10.18 11.77 -1.36
N ASN A 18 10.69 12.20 -2.52
CA ASN A 18 11.88 11.64 -3.13
C ASN A 18 13.09 11.78 -2.21
N LYS A 19 13.34 13.01 -1.72
CA LYS A 19 14.44 13.27 -0.78
C LYS A 19 14.33 12.38 0.45
N PHE A 20 13.16 12.36 1.10
CA PHE A 20 12.93 11.52 2.27
C PHE A 20 13.12 10.03 1.96
N GLY A 21 12.57 9.55 0.85
CA GLY A 21 12.71 8.17 0.39
C GLY A 21 14.17 7.76 0.22
N GLN A 22 15.01 8.62 -0.39
CA GLN A 22 16.42 8.32 -0.62
C GLN A 22 17.28 8.48 0.65
N GLU A 23 17.02 9.50 1.47
CA GLU A 23 17.86 9.82 2.62
C GLU A 23 17.53 8.97 3.86
N GLU A 24 16.26 8.61 4.06
CA GLU A 24 15.79 7.88 5.24
C GLU A 24 15.45 6.41 4.91
N LEU A 25 14.47 6.18 4.02
CA LEU A 25 13.98 4.82 3.77
C LEU A 25 15.03 3.94 3.07
N ARG A 26 15.72 4.47 2.06
CA ARG A 26 16.76 3.73 1.33
C ARG A 26 17.91 3.30 2.25
N LYS A 27 18.36 4.19 3.14
CA LYS A 27 19.43 3.87 4.07
C LYS A 27 19.02 2.84 5.11
N ALA A 28 17.75 2.88 5.54
CA ALA A 28 17.20 1.93 6.51
C ALA A 28 16.84 0.57 5.87
N SER A 29 16.63 0.51 4.56
CA SER A 29 16.09 -0.65 3.83
C SER A 29 16.84 -1.96 4.12
N ARG A 30 18.16 -1.99 3.89
CA ARG A 30 18.98 -3.20 4.12
C ARG A 30 19.02 -3.63 5.58
N PRO A 31 19.36 -2.75 6.55
CA PRO A 31 19.33 -3.11 7.97
C PRO A 31 17.97 -3.64 8.44
N CYS A 32 16.87 -3.03 8.00
CA CYS A 32 15.53 -3.45 8.37
C CYS A 32 15.16 -4.81 7.72
N ASP A 33 15.53 -5.04 6.45
CA ASP A 33 15.33 -6.32 5.79
C ASP A 33 16.10 -7.46 6.49
N GLU A 34 17.33 -7.23 6.89
CA GLU A 34 18.15 -8.24 7.57
C GLU A 34 17.59 -8.63 8.94
N LYS A 35 17.17 -7.66 9.72
CA LYS A 35 16.56 -7.88 11.03
C LYS A 35 15.10 -8.32 10.95
N ALA A 36 14.45 -8.10 9.81
CA ALA A 36 13.01 -8.22 9.64
C ALA A 36 12.25 -7.34 10.64
N GLU A 37 12.69 -6.10 10.85
CA GLU A 37 12.13 -5.16 11.81
C GLU A 37 11.70 -3.86 11.13
N LEU A 38 10.62 -3.28 11.63
CA LEU A 38 10.10 -1.97 11.25
C LEU A 38 10.29 -1.02 12.45
N PRO A 39 11.29 -0.14 12.42
CA PRO A 39 11.62 0.70 13.57
C PRO A 39 10.54 1.76 13.84
N ALA A 40 10.17 1.95 15.11
CA ALA A 40 9.14 2.91 15.51
C ALA A 40 9.58 4.37 15.27
N ASP A 41 10.86 4.67 15.42
CA ASP A 41 11.43 6.00 15.11
C ASP A 41 11.28 6.36 13.62
N LEU A 42 11.42 5.38 12.73
CA LEU A 42 11.20 5.58 11.30
C LEU A 42 9.72 5.83 10.98
N LEU A 43 8.81 5.11 11.65
CA LEU A 43 7.37 5.37 11.53
C LEU A 43 7.00 6.79 11.95
N ASN A 44 7.56 7.26 13.07
CA ASN A 44 7.36 8.64 13.55
C ASN A 44 7.91 9.68 12.56
N LYS A 45 9.09 9.46 11.99
CA LYS A 45 9.64 10.36 10.95
C LYS A 45 8.74 10.48 9.72
N VAL A 46 8.14 9.38 9.26
CA VAL A 46 7.16 9.44 8.14
C VAL A 46 5.88 10.14 8.59
N TRP A 47 5.46 9.92 9.83
CA TRP A 47 4.28 10.56 10.41
C TRP A 47 4.42 12.08 10.50
N GLU A 48 5.60 12.58 10.88
CA GLU A 48 5.95 14.00 10.92
C GLU A 48 5.83 14.72 9.56
N LEU A 49 5.82 13.99 8.44
CA LEU A 49 5.54 14.55 7.12
C LEU A 49 4.07 14.98 6.96
N GLY A 50 3.21 14.69 7.95
CA GLY A 50 1.84 15.16 8.02
C GLY A 50 0.89 14.48 7.03
N ILE A 51 1.22 13.31 6.49
CA ILE A 51 0.44 12.63 5.42
C ILE A 51 -1.03 12.48 5.82
N CYS A 52 -1.28 12.04 7.06
CA CYS A 52 -2.63 11.89 7.59
C CYS A 52 -3.27 13.25 7.91
N ALA A 53 -2.57 14.11 8.64
CA ALA A 53 -3.08 15.39 9.11
C ALA A 53 -3.44 16.34 7.95
N ASN A 54 -2.67 16.30 6.85
CA ASN A 54 -2.95 17.12 5.66
C ASN A 54 -4.30 16.77 5.01
N ALA A 55 -4.72 15.51 5.07
CA ALA A 55 -5.97 15.04 4.47
C ALA A 55 -7.20 15.23 5.38
N VAL A 56 -7.01 15.40 6.68
CA VAL A 56 -8.07 15.54 7.67
C VAL A 56 -8.54 17.00 7.74
N PRO A 57 -9.88 17.29 7.72
CA PRO A 57 -10.41 18.64 7.90
C PRO A 57 -10.02 19.27 9.23
N GLU A 58 -9.90 20.63 9.24
CA GLU A 58 -9.56 21.41 10.44
C GLU A 58 -10.51 21.16 11.61
N CYS A 59 -11.80 21.00 11.32
CA CYS A 59 -12.82 20.72 12.35
C CYS A 59 -12.60 19.40 13.11
N TYR A 60 -11.72 18.51 12.62
CA TYR A 60 -11.30 17.27 13.29
C TYR A 60 -9.83 17.29 13.70
N GLY A 61 -9.15 18.44 13.62
CA GLY A 61 -7.78 18.65 14.08
C GLY A 61 -6.71 18.48 12.99
N GLY A 62 -7.08 18.36 11.72
CA GLY A 62 -6.16 18.32 10.60
C GLY A 62 -5.82 19.69 10.03
N TYR A 63 -5.12 19.70 8.89
CA TYR A 63 -4.70 20.94 8.20
C TYR A 63 -5.54 21.28 6.96
N GLU A 64 -6.46 20.39 6.56
CA GLU A 64 -7.39 20.59 5.43
C GLU A 64 -6.71 21.02 4.10
N LEU A 65 -5.49 20.54 3.84
CA LEU A 65 -4.79 20.83 2.58
C LEU A 65 -5.41 20.12 1.36
N GLY A 66 -6.47 19.35 1.62
CA GLY A 66 -7.14 18.55 0.62
C GLY A 66 -6.50 17.17 0.41
N ARG A 67 -7.23 16.31 -0.28
CA ARG A 67 -6.78 14.96 -0.64
C ARG A 67 -6.98 14.74 -2.14
N SER A 68 -5.89 14.42 -2.82
CA SER A 68 -5.90 13.95 -4.21
C SER A 68 -5.26 12.56 -4.28
N VAL A 69 -5.95 11.63 -4.94
CA VAL A 69 -5.42 10.26 -5.13
C VAL A 69 -4.23 10.28 -6.08
N VAL A 70 -4.18 11.23 -7.05
CA VAL A 70 -3.01 11.42 -7.93
C VAL A 70 -1.81 11.88 -7.12
N THR A 71 -1.97 12.89 -6.26
CA THR A 71 -0.88 13.37 -5.38
C THR A 71 -0.43 12.27 -4.43
N GLY A 72 -1.37 11.50 -3.86
CA GLY A 72 -1.07 10.33 -3.05
C GLY A 72 -0.31 9.23 -3.81
N ALA A 73 -0.62 9.01 -5.09
CA ALA A 73 0.11 8.07 -5.94
C ALA A 73 1.55 8.54 -6.19
N ILE A 74 1.78 9.84 -6.42
CA ILE A 74 3.12 10.44 -6.57
C ILE A 74 3.93 10.20 -5.29
N MET A 75 3.35 10.53 -4.13
CA MET A 75 3.98 10.31 -2.83
C MET A 75 4.31 8.83 -2.58
N ALA A 76 3.37 7.92 -2.85
CA ALA A 76 3.54 6.49 -2.66
C ALA A 76 4.64 5.90 -3.58
N GLU A 77 4.75 6.38 -4.82
CA GLU A 77 5.82 6.03 -5.75
C GLU A 77 7.20 6.40 -5.16
N GLU A 78 7.36 7.63 -4.65
CA GLU A 78 8.64 8.11 -4.12
C GLU A 78 9.05 7.38 -2.83
N LEU A 79 8.11 7.16 -1.90
CA LEU A 79 8.37 6.37 -0.69
C LEU A 79 8.76 4.93 -1.03
N ALA A 80 8.02 4.27 -1.94
CA ALA A 80 8.31 2.90 -2.35
C ALA A 80 9.62 2.77 -3.15
N ALA A 81 10.04 3.82 -3.86
CA ALA A 81 11.37 3.90 -4.46
C ALA A 81 12.46 3.93 -3.38
N GLY A 82 12.21 4.46 -2.21
CA GLY A 82 13.05 4.31 -1.02
C GLY A 82 13.05 2.87 -0.51
N ASP A 83 11.94 2.41 0.04
CA ASP A 83 11.66 1.01 0.38
C ASP A 83 10.15 0.78 0.52
N VAL A 84 9.62 -0.19 -0.21
CA VAL A 84 8.18 -0.47 -0.23
C VAL A 84 7.67 -1.08 1.07
N SER A 85 8.49 -1.87 1.77
CA SER A 85 8.08 -2.52 3.03
C SER A 85 7.89 -1.49 4.14
N LEU A 86 8.85 -0.55 4.23
CA LEU A 86 8.82 0.56 5.19
C LEU A 86 7.69 1.53 4.85
N ALA A 87 7.49 1.82 3.55
CA ALA A 87 6.40 2.67 3.08
C ALA A 87 5.03 2.09 3.41
N LEU A 88 4.79 0.79 3.15
CA LEU A 88 3.53 0.12 3.49
C LEU A 88 3.24 0.15 4.99
N GLY A 89 4.27 -0.05 5.81
CA GLY A 89 4.12 0.03 7.28
C GLY A 89 3.76 1.43 7.75
N ALA A 90 4.46 2.44 7.25
CA ALA A 90 4.22 3.84 7.63
C ALA A 90 2.87 4.37 7.16
N LEU A 91 2.35 3.88 6.02
CA LEU A 91 1.06 4.26 5.47
C LEU A 91 -0.11 3.40 5.98
N SER A 92 0.15 2.39 6.84
CA SER A 92 -0.90 1.48 7.32
C SER A 92 -2.07 2.19 8.04
N PRO A 93 -1.89 3.30 8.80
CA PRO A 93 -3.02 4.01 9.41
C PRO A 93 -4.03 4.56 8.40
N LEU A 94 -3.58 4.90 7.19
CA LEU A 94 -4.46 5.38 6.11
C LEU A 94 -5.48 4.32 5.67
N LEU A 95 -5.18 3.03 5.85
CA LEU A 95 -6.11 1.94 5.55
C LEU A 95 -7.41 2.03 6.38
N MET A 96 -7.34 2.60 7.58
CA MET A 96 -8.51 2.86 8.43
C MET A 96 -9.01 4.30 8.27
N MET A 97 -8.11 5.28 8.22
CA MET A 97 -8.45 6.70 8.15
C MET A 97 -9.27 7.04 6.90
N VAL A 98 -8.83 6.59 5.71
CA VAL A 98 -9.46 6.95 4.44
C VAL A 98 -10.93 6.46 4.35
N PRO A 99 -11.29 5.22 4.72
CA PRO A 99 -12.68 4.80 4.78
C PRO A 99 -13.54 5.64 5.73
N ILE A 100 -13.01 6.05 6.88
CA ILE A 100 -13.72 6.91 7.83
C ILE A 100 -13.88 8.32 7.27
N LEU A 101 -12.83 8.88 6.67
CA LEU A 101 -12.86 10.21 6.06
C LEU A 101 -13.90 10.29 4.92
N GLU A 102 -13.94 9.27 4.04
CA GLU A 102 -14.85 9.26 2.89
C GLU A 102 -16.31 8.88 3.22
N PHE A 103 -16.51 7.97 4.17
CA PHE A 103 -17.82 7.34 4.41
C PHE A 103 -18.30 7.39 5.86
N GLY A 104 -17.46 7.73 6.82
CA GLY A 104 -17.83 7.78 8.24
C GLY A 104 -18.99 8.76 8.51
N THR A 105 -19.82 8.43 9.49
CA THR A 105 -20.81 9.39 10.03
C THR A 105 -20.06 10.53 10.73
N GLU A 106 -20.76 11.64 11.00
CA GLU A 106 -20.15 12.78 11.68
C GLU A 106 -19.64 12.41 13.08
N GLU A 107 -20.35 11.51 13.78
CA GLU A 107 -19.93 10.98 15.08
C GLU A 107 -18.65 10.16 14.94
N GLN A 108 -18.57 9.30 13.92
CA GLN A 108 -17.37 8.48 13.65
C GLN A 108 -16.18 9.35 13.26
N LYS A 109 -16.38 10.37 12.43
CA LYS A 109 -15.30 11.30 12.05
C LYS A 109 -14.77 12.05 13.28
N LYS A 110 -15.67 12.55 14.17
CA LYS A 110 -15.29 13.22 15.41
C LYS A 110 -14.56 12.29 16.39
N GLU A 111 -14.98 11.02 16.46
CA GLU A 111 -14.35 10.02 17.36
C GLU A 111 -12.95 9.63 16.89
N TRP A 112 -12.74 9.50 15.56
CA TRP A 112 -11.57 8.83 15.04
C TRP A 112 -10.56 9.74 14.34
N LEU A 113 -10.99 10.75 13.57
CA LEU A 113 -10.06 11.47 12.67
C LEU A 113 -8.98 12.25 13.43
N GLY A 114 -9.30 12.82 14.60
CA GLY A 114 -8.33 13.52 15.43
C GLY A 114 -7.14 12.64 15.89
N LYS A 115 -7.33 11.33 16.00
CA LYS A 115 -6.26 10.39 16.38
C LYS A 115 -5.15 10.31 15.30
N PHE A 116 -5.53 10.50 14.03
CA PHE A 116 -4.60 10.52 12.91
C PHE A 116 -3.86 11.85 12.74
N CYS A 117 -4.16 12.83 13.60
CA CYS A 117 -3.47 14.13 13.67
C CYS A 117 -2.59 14.26 14.94
N SER A 118 -2.37 13.15 15.67
CA SER A 118 -1.52 13.12 16.87
C SER A 118 -0.04 13.37 16.54
N GLU A 119 0.74 13.79 17.54
CA GLU A 119 2.20 14.02 17.38
C GLU A 119 2.97 12.74 17.04
N ASN A 120 2.53 11.59 17.56
CA ASN A 120 3.17 10.30 17.35
C ASN A 120 2.36 9.42 16.42
N PHE A 121 3.04 8.49 15.76
CA PHE A 121 2.43 7.49 14.90
C PHE A 121 1.28 6.77 15.62
N TYR A 122 0.08 6.85 15.02
CA TYR A 122 -1.09 6.15 15.53
C TYR A 122 -1.23 4.78 14.86
N PRO A 123 -1.01 3.67 15.58
CA PRO A 123 -1.02 2.34 15.00
C PRO A 123 -2.45 1.86 14.74
N ALA A 124 -2.90 2.02 13.52
CA ALA A 124 -4.16 1.52 12.99
C ALA A 124 -3.94 0.82 11.65
N THR A 125 -4.82 -0.10 11.29
CA THR A 125 -4.67 -0.87 10.06
C THR A 125 -6.02 -1.36 9.52
N ALA A 126 -6.01 -2.05 8.36
CA ALA A 126 -7.20 -2.75 7.87
C ALA A 126 -6.90 -4.18 7.43
N ALA A 127 -7.91 -5.03 7.54
CA ALA A 127 -7.91 -6.44 7.21
C ALA A 127 -8.85 -6.71 6.03
N LEU A 128 -8.29 -6.96 4.84
CA LEU A 128 -9.06 -7.23 3.63
C LEU A 128 -8.86 -8.67 3.15
N MET A 129 -7.61 -9.11 2.93
CA MET A 129 -7.28 -10.40 2.32
C MET A 129 -7.72 -11.59 3.18
N GLU A 130 -8.12 -12.67 2.53
CA GLU A 130 -8.54 -13.91 3.18
C GLU A 130 -7.66 -15.09 2.75
N PRO A 131 -7.36 -16.04 3.67
CA PRO A 131 -6.44 -17.16 3.43
C PRO A 131 -7.10 -18.25 2.59
N ARG A 132 -7.38 -17.98 1.32
CA ARG A 132 -7.94 -18.95 0.37
C ARG A 132 -7.30 -18.87 -1.00
N ILE A 133 -7.20 -20.00 -1.67
CA ILE A 133 -6.79 -20.07 -3.08
C ILE A 133 -7.83 -19.36 -3.94
N GLY A 134 -7.35 -18.52 -4.88
CA GLY A 134 -8.24 -17.75 -5.73
C GLY A 134 -9.02 -16.67 -4.98
N PHE A 135 -8.38 -16.00 -4.01
CA PHE A 135 -9.00 -14.89 -3.30
C PHE A 135 -9.53 -13.84 -4.29
N ASP A 136 -10.80 -13.49 -4.12
CA ASP A 136 -11.47 -12.43 -4.86
C ASP A 136 -11.92 -11.36 -3.85
N PRO A 137 -11.38 -10.12 -3.91
CA PRO A 137 -11.75 -9.08 -2.96
C PRO A 137 -13.23 -8.69 -3.01
N PHE A 138 -13.93 -8.99 -4.12
CA PHE A 138 -15.36 -8.72 -4.26
C PHE A 138 -16.26 -9.85 -3.75
N ARG A 139 -15.68 -10.94 -3.25
CA ARG A 139 -16.40 -12.11 -2.70
C ARG A 139 -15.77 -12.56 -1.38
N LEU A 140 -16.02 -11.79 -0.32
CA LEU A 140 -15.49 -12.09 1.00
C LEU A 140 -16.22 -13.29 1.66
N SER A 141 -15.45 -14.10 2.39
CA SER A 141 -15.95 -15.22 3.19
C SER A 141 -16.12 -14.86 4.66
N THR A 142 -15.36 -13.87 5.15
CA THR A 142 -15.54 -13.29 6.48
C THR A 142 -16.85 -12.54 6.51
N THR A 143 -17.69 -12.81 7.52
CA THR A 143 -19.01 -12.19 7.68
C THR A 143 -19.06 -11.26 8.88
N ALA A 144 -19.95 -10.27 8.81
CA ALA A 144 -20.34 -9.39 9.90
C ALA A 144 -21.89 -9.33 9.90
N GLU A 145 -22.51 -10.22 10.60
CA GLU A 145 -23.97 -10.38 10.65
C GLU A 145 -24.57 -9.53 11.75
N LEU A 146 -25.68 -8.83 11.44
CA LEU A 146 -26.40 -8.03 12.43
C LEU A 146 -27.27 -8.91 13.31
N VAL A 147 -26.98 -8.93 14.62
CA VAL A 147 -27.76 -9.66 15.63
C VAL A 147 -28.16 -8.69 16.73
N GLY A 148 -29.41 -8.29 16.72
CA GLY A 148 -29.90 -7.23 17.63
C GLY A 148 -29.21 -5.88 17.34
N ASP A 149 -28.50 -5.34 18.30
CA ASP A 149 -27.75 -4.07 18.25
C ASP A 149 -26.23 -4.28 18.02
N LYS A 150 -25.80 -5.51 17.71
CA LYS A 150 -24.41 -5.88 17.52
C LYS A 150 -24.17 -6.47 16.15
N LEU A 151 -22.91 -6.35 15.70
CA LEU A 151 -22.36 -7.10 14.56
C LEU A 151 -21.56 -8.28 15.10
N VAL A 152 -21.82 -9.47 14.61
CA VAL A 152 -21.09 -10.70 14.94
C VAL A 152 -20.18 -11.05 13.78
N LEU A 153 -18.87 -10.93 13.99
CA LEU A 153 -17.86 -11.26 12.98
C LEU A 153 -17.42 -12.70 13.09
N ASN A 154 -17.41 -13.39 11.93
CA ASN A 154 -16.90 -14.75 11.80
C ASN A 154 -16.06 -14.89 10.52
N GLY A 155 -14.88 -15.51 10.61
CA GLY A 155 -14.00 -15.74 9.47
C GLY A 155 -12.54 -15.53 9.77
N GLY A 156 -11.74 -15.33 8.72
CA GLY A 156 -10.30 -15.15 8.85
C GLY A 156 -9.73 -14.20 7.78
N LYS A 157 -8.73 -13.44 8.18
CA LYS A 157 -7.95 -12.53 7.37
C LYS A 157 -6.47 -12.92 7.39
N CYS A 158 -5.73 -12.59 6.35
CA CYS A 158 -4.29 -12.84 6.26
C CYS A 158 -3.56 -11.58 5.78
N MET A 159 -2.25 -11.56 5.95
CA MET A 159 -1.40 -10.45 5.53
C MET A 159 -1.88 -9.09 6.07
N VAL A 160 -2.37 -9.05 7.32
CA VAL A 160 -2.82 -7.81 7.94
C VAL A 160 -1.60 -7.07 8.48
N PRO A 161 -1.26 -5.88 7.94
CA PRO A 161 -0.06 -5.16 8.35
C PRO A 161 -0.22 -4.63 9.78
N LEU A 162 0.85 -4.77 10.58
CA LEU A 162 0.91 -4.24 11.95
C LEU A 162 -0.28 -4.62 12.86
N ALA A 163 -0.95 -5.76 12.62
CA ALA A 163 -2.16 -6.11 13.38
C ALA A 163 -1.88 -6.30 14.89
N ALA A 164 -0.71 -6.81 15.26
CA ALA A 164 -0.34 -7.00 16.66
C ALA A 164 0.01 -5.67 17.37
N GLU A 165 0.47 -4.70 16.62
CA GLU A 165 0.82 -3.35 17.08
C GLU A 165 -0.38 -2.41 17.08
N ALA A 166 -1.35 -2.62 16.18
CA ALA A 166 -2.49 -1.75 15.97
C ALA A 166 -3.43 -1.70 17.19
N GLU A 167 -3.90 -0.49 17.52
CA GLU A 167 -4.96 -0.28 18.52
C GLU A 167 -6.34 -0.66 17.97
N GLN A 168 -6.55 -0.44 16.66
CA GLN A 168 -7.76 -0.81 15.94
C GLN A 168 -7.42 -1.46 14.60
N VAL A 169 -8.29 -2.40 14.21
CA VAL A 169 -8.28 -3.05 12.91
C VAL A 169 -9.60 -2.79 12.20
N LEU A 170 -9.58 -2.13 11.05
CA LEU A 170 -10.74 -2.01 10.19
C LEU A 170 -10.94 -3.30 9.39
N VAL A 171 -12.00 -4.04 9.66
CA VAL A 171 -12.26 -5.35 9.05
C VAL A 171 -13.29 -5.23 7.94
N TYR A 172 -12.92 -5.60 6.72
CA TYR A 172 -13.86 -5.74 5.62
C TYR A 172 -14.54 -7.12 5.70
N ALA A 173 -15.85 -7.12 5.86
CA ALA A 173 -16.64 -8.34 6.02
C ALA A 173 -17.99 -8.23 5.26
N ALA A 174 -18.44 -9.32 4.68
CA ALA A 174 -19.74 -9.39 4.02
C ALA A 174 -20.88 -9.47 5.04
N SER A 175 -22.06 -8.91 4.72
CA SER A 175 -23.23 -9.03 5.60
C SER A 175 -23.71 -10.49 5.75
N ALA A 176 -23.49 -11.30 4.71
CA ALA A 176 -23.76 -12.73 4.72
C ALA A 176 -22.78 -13.45 3.78
N ARG A 177 -22.50 -14.72 4.06
CA ARG A 177 -21.58 -15.52 3.24
C ARG A 177 -22.06 -15.63 1.79
N GLY A 178 -21.14 -15.36 0.85
CA GLY A 178 -21.43 -15.47 -0.59
C GLY A 178 -22.14 -14.27 -1.19
N SER A 179 -22.45 -13.24 -0.42
CA SER A 179 -22.96 -11.98 -0.93
C SER A 179 -21.85 -11.19 -1.64
N GLY A 180 -22.25 -10.39 -2.65
CA GLY A 180 -21.30 -9.63 -3.48
C GLY A 180 -20.79 -8.34 -2.82
N ALA A 181 -19.99 -7.58 -3.57
CA ALA A 181 -19.32 -6.37 -3.11
C ALA A 181 -20.25 -5.31 -2.45
N ALA A 182 -21.51 -5.21 -2.90
CA ALA A 182 -22.48 -4.27 -2.33
C ALA A 182 -22.89 -4.58 -0.88
N SER A 183 -22.61 -5.79 -0.40
CA SER A 183 -22.91 -6.22 0.96
C SER A 183 -21.72 -6.13 1.93
N VAL A 184 -20.58 -5.67 1.45
CA VAL A 184 -19.37 -5.56 2.28
C VAL A 184 -19.47 -4.35 3.19
N ASN A 185 -19.27 -4.60 4.47
CA ASN A 185 -19.14 -3.60 5.51
C ASN A 185 -17.68 -3.39 5.90
N ALA A 186 -17.33 -2.22 6.37
CA ALA A 186 -16.09 -1.95 7.08
C ALA A 186 -16.41 -1.78 8.56
N VAL A 187 -15.85 -2.63 9.41
CA VAL A 187 -16.15 -2.69 10.84
C VAL A 187 -14.88 -2.43 11.64
N ILE A 188 -14.89 -1.43 12.52
CA ILE A 188 -13.77 -1.12 13.41
C ILE A 188 -13.80 -2.07 14.60
N VAL A 189 -12.72 -2.82 14.79
CA VAL A 189 -12.55 -3.75 15.90
C VAL A 189 -11.37 -3.30 16.76
N ASP A 190 -11.61 -3.08 18.05
CA ASP A 190 -10.57 -2.70 19.00
C ASP A 190 -9.67 -3.89 19.34
N LYS A 191 -8.39 -3.62 19.62
CA LYS A 191 -7.45 -4.61 20.12
C LYS A 191 -7.98 -5.31 21.37
N GLY A 192 -7.88 -6.62 21.42
CA GLY A 192 -8.33 -7.40 22.56
C GLY A 192 -9.84 -7.66 22.63
N THR A 193 -10.61 -7.28 21.60
CA THR A 193 -12.03 -7.65 21.50
C THR A 193 -12.18 -9.17 21.57
N SER A 194 -13.09 -9.65 22.42
CA SER A 194 -13.36 -11.08 22.57
C SER A 194 -13.79 -11.70 21.24
N GLY A 195 -13.24 -12.87 20.91
CA GLY A 195 -13.48 -13.54 19.64
C GLY A 195 -12.54 -13.09 18.50
N MET A 196 -11.71 -12.06 18.68
CA MET A 196 -10.63 -11.72 17.78
C MET A 196 -9.32 -12.36 18.25
N THR A 197 -8.61 -13.04 17.35
CA THR A 197 -7.29 -13.61 17.62
C THR A 197 -6.32 -13.21 16.52
N ILE A 198 -5.17 -12.68 16.91
CA ILE A 198 -4.05 -12.38 16.03
C ILE A 198 -3.07 -13.56 16.14
N GLY A 199 -2.73 -14.18 15.01
CA GLY A 199 -1.79 -15.29 14.96
C GLY A 199 -0.34 -14.84 14.95
N GLU A 200 0.56 -15.80 14.74
CA GLU A 200 1.99 -15.51 14.61
C GLU A 200 2.28 -14.74 13.32
N ARG A 201 3.33 -13.93 13.36
CA ARG A 201 3.79 -13.17 12.20
C ARG A 201 4.13 -14.10 11.04
N GLU A 202 3.61 -13.78 9.87
CA GLU A 202 3.89 -14.52 8.63
C GLU A 202 5.29 -14.15 8.08
N MET A 203 6.03 -15.17 7.64
CA MET A 203 7.40 -15.00 7.14
C MET A 203 7.42 -15.10 5.62
N PHE A 204 7.74 -13.98 4.96
CA PHE A 204 7.78 -13.86 3.50
C PHE A 204 9.20 -13.67 2.97
N MET A 205 9.42 -14.02 1.68
CA MET A 205 10.71 -13.77 1.03
C MET A 205 11.01 -12.29 0.82
N GLY A 206 9.99 -11.50 0.48
CA GLY A 206 10.01 -10.03 0.38
C GLY A 206 9.18 -9.39 1.48
N LEU A 207 9.13 -8.07 1.51
CA LEU A 207 8.42 -7.26 2.53
C LEU A 207 8.83 -7.63 3.96
N ARG A 208 10.04 -8.11 4.15
CA ARG A 208 10.51 -8.66 5.43
C ARG A 208 10.44 -7.69 6.61
N PRO A 209 10.71 -6.38 6.47
CA PRO A 209 10.53 -5.43 7.57
C PRO A 209 9.08 -5.29 8.01
N LEU A 210 8.10 -5.41 7.09
CA LEU A 210 6.69 -5.20 7.38
C LEU A 210 6.11 -6.40 8.16
N PRO A 211 5.68 -6.22 9.43
CA PRO A 211 4.99 -7.28 10.15
C PRO A 211 3.60 -7.53 9.54
N LEU A 212 3.36 -8.73 9.08
CA LEU A 212 2.10 -9.18 8.49
C LEU A 212 1.56 -10.34 9.30
N TYR A 213 0.27 -10.30 9.65
CA TYR A 213 -0.34 -11.26 10.56
C TYR A 213 -1.62 -11.86 9.99
N PRO A 214 -1.91 -13.13 10.28
CA PRO A 214 -3.25 -13.68 10.16
C PRO A 214 -4.10 -13.19 11.34
N VAL A 215 -5.37 -12.86 11.07
CA VAL A 215 -6.34 -12.46 12.08
C VAL A 215 -7.61 -13.30 11.91
N SER A 216 -8.08 -13.93 12.98
CA SER A 216 -9.30 -14.76 12.97
C SER A 216 -10.38 -14.17 13.88
N PHE A 217 -11.62 -14.36 13.46
CA PHE A 217 -12.82 -13.92 14.18
C PHE A 217 -13.72 -15.12 14.41
N LYS A 218 -14.11 -15.35 15.66
CA LYS A 218 -15.04 -16.38 16.08
C LYS A 218 -16.03 -15.79 17.05
N ASP A 219 -17.26 -15.62 16.58
CA ASP A 219 -18.35 -14.99 17.35
C ASP A 219 -17.90 -13.67 17.99
N CYS A 220 -17.13 -12.87 17.21
CA CYS A 220 -16.57 -11.61 17.66
C CYS A 220 -17.64 -10.52 17.59
N GLU A 221 -18.17 -10.14 18.76
CA GLU A 221 -19.24 -9.15 18.87
C GLU A 221 -18.69 -7.74 18.99
N VAL A 222 -19.20 -6.84 18.13
CA VAL A 222 -18.91 -5.41 18.19
C VAL A 222 -20.21 -4.60 18.08
N PRO A 223 -20.32 -3.41 18.73
CA PRO A 223 -21.49 -2.57 18.58
C PRO A 223 -21.74 -2.15 17.12
N VAL A 224 -22.99 -2.04 16.70
CA VAL A 224 -23.34 -1.60 15.33
C VAL A 224 -22.79 -0.21 14.99
N SER A 225 -22.55 0.64 15.99
CA SER A 225 -21.90 1.95 15.82
C SER A 225 -20.48 1.88 15.26
N ARG A 226 -19.82 0.72 15.34
CA ARG A 226 -18.49 0.45 14.76
C ARG A 226 -18.52 0.17 13.26
N LYS A 227 -19.70 0.04 12.66
CA LYS A 227 -19.85 -0.07 11.20
C LYS A 227 -19.66 1.31 10.57
N VAL A 228 -18.61 1.46 9.77
CA VAL A 228 -18.32 2.73 9.09
C VAL A 228 -19.45 3.10 8.13
N GLY A 229 -19.86 4.37 8.19
CA GLY A 229 -20.96 4.90 7.39
C GLY A 229 -22.35 4.55 7.90
N GLY A 230 -22.46 3.87 9.05
CA GLY A 230 -23.73 3.54 9.66
C GLY A 230 -24.69 2.84 8.70
N ASN A 231 -25.92 3.38 8.52
CA ASN A 231 -26.92 2.81 7.61
C ASN A 231 -26.58 3.02 6.13
N SER A 232 -25.86 4.07 5.76
CA SER A 232 -25.43 4.34 4.37
C SER A 232 -24.31 3.39 3.92
N GLY A 233 -23.52 2.85 4.84
CA GLY A 233 -22.40 1.96 4.56
C GLY A 233 -21.27 2.65 3.78
N ILE A 234 -20.51 1.86 3.05
CA ILE A 234 -19.33 2.29 2.29
C ILE A 234 -19.47 1.97 0.80
N ASN A 235 -18.77 2.71 -0.05
CA ASN A 235 -18.52 2.29 -1.42
C ASN A 235 -17.27 1.40 -1.46
N TYR A 236 -17.45 0.12 -1.13
CA TYR A 236 -16.36 -0.84 -1.05
C TYR A 236 -15.55 -1.00 -2.37
N PRO A 237 -16.19 -1.10 -3.57
CA PRO A 237 -15.44 -1.13 -4.82
C PRO A 237 -14.51 0.07 -5.00
N ARG A 238 -14.93 1.27 -4.59
CA ARG A 238 -14.10 2.47 -4.65
C ARG A 238 -12.85 2.33 -3.76
N LEU A 239 -12.99 1.79 -2.54
CA LEU A 239 -11.86 1.57 -1.63
C LEU A 239 -10.86 0.55 -2.17
N VAL A 240 -11.34 -0.55 -2.78
CA VAL A 240 -10.48 -1.53 -3.46
C VAL A 240 -9.74 -0.88 -4.64
N ASN A 241 -10.43 -0.09 -5.47
CA ASN A 241 -9.82 0.58 -6.61
C ASN A 241 -8.77 1.63 -6.18
N LEU A 242 -9.03 2.35 -5.09
CA LEU A 242 -8.09 3.28 -4.49
C LEU A 242 -6.84 2.55 -4.05
N SER A 243 -6.99 1.46 -3.29
CA SER A 243 -5.85 0.65 -2.86
C SER A 243 -5.04 0.12 -4.05
N ARG A 244 -5.68 -0.34 -5.12
CA ARG A 244 -5.01 -0.80 -6.33
C ARG A 244 -4.22 0.30 -7.02
N ALA A 245 -4.77 1.51 -7.16
CA ALA A 245 -4.08 2.64 -7.78
C ALA A 245 -2.79 2.99 -7.00
N ILE A 246 -2.86 3.03 -5.67
CA ILE A 246 -1.71 3.31 -4.81
C ILE A 246 -0.67 2.18 -4.84
N GLN A 247 -1.09 0.92 -4.80
CA GLN A 247 -0.18 -0.22 -4.96
C GLN A 247 0.52 -0.22 -6.32
N CYS A 248 -0.17 0.20 -7.40
CA CYS A 248 0.45 0.35 -8.71
C CYS A 248 1.52 1.45 -8.71
N ALA A 249 1.27 2.59 -8.07
CA ALA A 249 2.27 3.65 -7.92
C ALA A 249 3.50 3.15 -7.10
N MET A 250 3.29 2.40 -6.02
CA MET A 250 4.38 1.77 -5.28
C MET A 250 5.18 0.78 -6.14
N ALA A 251 4.50 0.01 -6.99
CA ALA A 251 5.15 -0.91 -7.93
C ALA A 251 6.04 -0.16 -8.93
N VAL A 252 5.60 1.00 -9.42
CA VAL A 252 6.40 1.91 -10.25
C VAL A 252 7.65 2.36 -9.49
N GLY A 253 7.52 2.74 -8.22
CA GLY A 253 8.64 3.15 -7.36
C GLY A 253 9.71 2.08 -7.25
N VAL A 254 9.32 0.83 -6.97
CA VAL A 254 10.25 -0.33 -6.89
C VAL A 254 10.92 -0.59 -8.24
N ALA A 255 10.15 -0.61 -9.32
CA ALA A 255 10.68 -0.84 -10.67
C ALA A 255 11.68 0.24 -11.08
N ARG A 256 11.35 1.52 -10.83
CA ARG A 256 12.21 2.68 -11.10
C ARG A 256 13.51 2.63 -10.31
N ALA A 257 13.45 2.27 -9.04
CA ALA A 257 14.64 2.15 -8.19
C ALA A 257 15.59 1.05 -8.70
N SER A 258 15.05 -0.13 -9.06
CA SER A 258 15.81 -1.23 -9.65
C SER A 258 16.44 -0.83 -10.99
N HIS A 259 15.64 -0.24 -11.89
CA HIS A 259 16.09 0.22 -13.18
C HIS A 259 17.22 1.26 -13.09
N ALA A 260 17.04 2.31 -12.26
CA ALA A 260 18.03 3.37 -12.09
C ALA A 260 19.37 2.82 -11.58
N TYR A 261 19.33 1.89 -10.63
CA TYR A 261 20.52 1.23 -10.11
C TYR A 261 21.22 0.40 -11.19
N ALA A 262 20.47 -0.45 -11.89
CA ALA A 262 20.99 -1.30 -12.95
C ALA A 262 21.60 -0.48 -14.12
N LEU A 263 20.97 0.65 -14.48
CA LEU A 263 21.46 1.58 -15.51
C LEU A 263 22.83 2.17 -15.13
N ASN A 264 22.96 2.66 -13.88
CA ASN A 264 24.22 3.22 -13.40
C ASN A 264 25.31 2.14 -13.35
N TYR A 265 24.99 0.97 -12.77
CA TYR A 265 25.90 -0.16 -12.76
C TYR A 265 26.37 -0.54 -14.18
N ALA A 266 25.46 -0.61 -15.16
CA ALA A 266 25.81 -0.99 -16.54
C ALA A 266 26.73 0.02 -17.21
N LYS A 267 26.65 1.31 -16.88
CA LYS A 267 27.54 2.36 -17.38
C LYS A 267 28.95 2.28 -16.78
N GLU A 268 29.06 1.85 -15.52
CA GLU A 268 30.31 1.82 -14.77
C GLU A 268 31.04 0.48 -14.86
N ARG A 269 30.30 -0.62 -15.04
CA ARG A 269 30.87 -1.97 -15.09
C ARG A 269 31.48 -2.27 -16.45
N TYR A 270 32.79 -2.53 -16.45
CA TYR A 270 33.51 -2.97 -17.62
C TYR A 270 33.61 -4.52 -17.68
N ALA A 271 33.33 -5.09 -18.85
CA ALA A 271 33.57 -6.48 -19.17
C ALA A 271 33.89 -6.61 -20.66
N PHE A 272 34.88 -7.43 -20.99
CA PHE A 272 35.34 -7.62 -22.38
C PHE A 272 35.81 -6.33 -23.07
N GLY A 273 36.43 -5.42 -22.30
CA GLY A 273 37.07 -4.22 -22.85
C GLY A 273 36.17 -2.97 -22.96
N GLU A 274 34.89 -3.05 -22.60
CA GLU A 274 33.94 -1.91 -22.68
C GLU A 274 32.90 -1.93 -21.55
N PRO A 275 32.19 -0.82 -21.30
CA PRO A 275 31.03 -0.82 -20.39
C PRO A 275 29.99 -1.82 -20.85
N ILE A 276 29.36 -2.56 -19.91
CA ILE A 276 28.34 -3.55 -20.28
C ILE A 276 27.08 -2.89 -20.89
N ALA A 277 26.86 -1.60 -20.65
CA ALA A 277 25.78 -0.83 -21.28
C ALA A 277 25.88 -0.77 -22.81
N SER A 278 27.08 -0.95 -23.40
CA SER A 278 27.28 -1.00 -24.86
C SER A 278 26.77 -2.29 -25.50
N ARG A 279 26.54 -3.33 -24.71
CA ARG A 279 25.99 -4.60 -25.16
C ARG A 279 24.53 -4.49 -25.51
N GLN A 280 24.16 -4.79 -26.77
CA GLN A 280 22.80 -4.63 -27.28
C GLN A 280 21.73 -5.30 -26.38
N ALA A 281 21.98 -6.51 -25.89
CA ALA A 281 21.05 -7.23 -25.01
C ALA A 281 20.76 -6.44 -23.72
N ILE A 282 21.80 -5.86 -23.09
CA ILE A 282 21.66 -5.05 -21.87
C ILE A 282 20.97 -3.71 -22.19
N ALA A 283 21.37 -3.06 -23.28
CA ALA A 283 20.76 -1.80 -23.72
C ALA A 283 19.25 -1.96 -23.98
N PHE A 284 18.82 -3.06 -24.56
CA PHE A 284 17.41 -3.35 -24.79
C PHE A 284 16.63 -3.61 -23.50
N MET A 285 17.18 -4.38 -22.56
CA MET A 285 16.56 -4.56 -21.24
C MET A 285 16.35 -3.23 -20.53
N LEU A 286 17.33 -2.33 -20.59
CA LEU A 286 17.24 -0.99 -19.98
C LEU A 286 16.21 -0.12 -20.70
N ALA A 287 16.20 -0.11 -22.03
CA ALA A 287 15.24 0.68 -22.81
C ALA A 287 13.81 0.20 -22.63
N GLU A 288 13.57 -1.11 -22.68
CA GLU A 288 12.26 -1.71 -22.40
C GLU A 288 11.79 -1.35 -20.99
N SER A 289 12.66 -1.50 -19.98
CA SER A 289 12.32 -1.16 -18.60
C SER A 289 11.89 0.30 -18.45
N ALA A 290 12.57 1.24 -19.11
CA ALA A 290 12.22 2.66 -19.07
C ALA A 290 10.83 2.92 -19.66
N MET A 291 10.53 2.33 -20.83
CA MET A 291 9.21 2.46 -21.47
C MET A 291 8.09 1.85 -20.61
N GLU A 292 8.35 0.68 -20.01
CA GLU A 292 7.34 0.01 -19.17
C GLU A 292 7.06 0.78 -17.88
N ILE A 293 8.08 1.38 -17.25
CA ILE A 293 7.92 2.22 -16.05
C ILE A 293 7.00 3.40 -16.35
N ASP A 294 7.17 4.07 -17.48
CA ASP A 294 6.30 5.18 -17.88
C ASP A 294 4.88 4.69 -18.18
N GLY A 295 4.73 3.56 -18.86
CA GLY A 295 3.44 2.91 -19.09
C GLY A 295 2.70 2.55 -17.79
N MET A 296 3.39 1.94 -16.83
CA MET A 296 2.87 1.61 -15.51
C MET A 296 2.40 2.86 -14.76
N ARG A 297 3.21 3.92 -14.75
CA ARG A 297 2.89 5.20 -14.09
C ARG A 297 1.64 5.83 -14.67
N LEU A 298 1.53 5.92 -15.99
CA LEU A 298 0.36 6.48 -16.65
C LEU A 298 -0.93 5.70 -16.36
N LEU A 299 -0.86 4.36 -16.27
CA LEU A 299 -2.00 3.54 -15.90
C LEU A 299 -2.42 3.76 -14.44
N ALA A 300 -1.45 3.84 -13.51
CA ALA A 300 -1.71 4.12 -12.10
C ALA A 300 -2.36 5.51 -11.94
N TRP A 301 -1.78 6.54 -12.57
CA TRP A 301 -2.31 7.91 -12.52
C TRP A 301 -3.69 8.04 -13.17
N ARG A 302 -3.96 7.30 -14.24
CA ARG A 302 -5.29 7.28 -14.86
C ARG A 302 -6.35 6.73 -13.91
N ALA A 303 -6.05 5.64 -13.20
CA ALA A 303 -6.95 5.10 -12.19
C ALA A 303 -7.15 6.11 -11.03
N ALA A 304 -6.06 6.71 -10.54
CA ALA A 304 -6.09 7.74 -9.50
C ALA A 304 -6.89 8.98 -9.92
N TRP A 305 -6.69 9.48 -11.13
CA TRP A 305 -7.41 10.64 -11.68
C TRP A 305 -8.92 10.41 -11.76
N ARG A 306 -9.37 9.21 -12.17
CA ARG A 306 -10.81 8.86 -12.13
C ARG A 306 -11.37 8.84 -10.72
N LEU A 307 -10.58 8.32 -9.77
CA LEU A 307 -10.97 8.31 -8.35
C LEU A 307 -11.11 9.72 -7.78
N ASP A 308 -10.21 10.65 -8.14
CA ASP A 308 -10.33 12.06 -7.74
C ASP A 308 -11.62 12.71 -8.27
N ARG A 309 -12.03 12.33 -9.46
CA ARG A 309 -13.28 12.78 -10.08
C ARG A 309 -14.54 12.05 -9.58
N ARG A 310 -14.39 11.12 -8.63
CA ARG A 310 -15.46 10.24 -8.13
C ARG A 310 -16.14 9.42 -9.23
N GLU A 311 -15.42 9.13 -10.33
CA GLU A 311 -15.86 8.27 -11.42
C GLU A 311 -15.60 6.79 -11.09
N ASP A 312 -16.30 5.87 -11.77
CA ASP A 312 -15.99 4.44 -11.69
C ASP A 312 -14.61 4.15 -12.31
N ALA A 313 -13.67 3.76 -11.47
CA ALA A 313 -12.29 3.41 -11.84
C ALA A 313 -12.05 1.90 -11.88
N THR A 314 -13.08 1.06 -11.79
CA THR A 314 -12.93 -0.40 -11.60
C THR A 314 -12.12 -1.04 -12.71
N ARG A 315 -12.44 -0.70 -13.98
CA ARG A 315 -11.69 -1.20 -15.13
C ARG A 315 -10.25 -0.71 -15.15
N ASP A 316 -10.03 0.60 -14.91
CA ASP A 316 -8.70 1.21 -14.98
C ASP A 316 -7.80 0.69 -13.86
N ALA A 317 -8.31 0.57 -12.63
CA ALA A 317 -7.58 0.03 -11.50
C ALA A 317 -7.23 -1.47 -11.67
N ALA A 318 -8.15 -2.27 -12.25
CA ALA A 318 -7.89 -3.68 -12.52
C ALA A 318 -6.81 -3.86 -13.60
N LEU A 319 -6.89 -3.12 -14.71
CA LEU A 319 -5.87 -3.15 -15.77
C LEU A 319 -4.51 -2.68 -15.27
N ALA A 320 -4.46 -1.58 -14.52
CA ALA A 320 -3.24 -1.08 -13.90
C ALA A 320 -2.62 -2.14 -12.98
N LYS A 321 -3.43 -2.78 -12.11
CA LYS A 321 -2.95 -3.80 -11.17
C LYS A 321 -2.32 -4.99 -11.88
N MET A 322 -2.98 -5.53 -12.91
CA MET A 322 -2.46 -6.65 -13.69
C MET A 322 -1.14 -6.29 -14.38
N TYR A 323 -1.13 -5.16 -15.07
CA TYR A 323 0.05 -4.71 -15.83
C TYR A 323 1.22 -4.37 -14.92
N CYS A 324 1.02 -3.58 -13.87
CA CYS A 324 2.08 -3.19 -12.94
C CYS A 324 2.67 -4.41 -12.22
N ALA A 325 1.86 -5.39 -11.81
CA ALA A 325 2.36 -6.60 -11.15
C ALA A 325 3.29 -7.42 -12.07
N GLU A 326 2.93 -7.56 -13.35
CA GLU A 326 3.71 -8.29 -14.34
C GLU A 326 5.00 -7.54 -14.71
N GLN A 327 4.88 -6.24 -15.06
CA GLN A 327 6.02 -5.46 -15.49
C GLN A 327 7.02 -5.20 -14.37
N THR A 328 6.57 -5.01 -13.13
CA THR A 328 7.48 -4.91 -11.98
C THR A 328 8.38 -6.13 -11.90
N MET A 329 7.82 -7.35 -11.99
CA MET A 329 8.63 -8.58 -11.94
C MET A 329 9.65 -8.66 -13.08
N LYS A 330 9.24 -8.31 -14.30
CA LYS A 330 10.13 -8.28 -15.46
C LYS A 330 11.30 -7.32 -15.25
N ILE A 331 11.01 -6.10 -14.77
CA ILE A 331 12.00 -5.04 -14.59
C ILE A 331 12.98 -5.37 -13.45
N VAL A 332 12.50 -5.88 -12.32
CA VAL A 332 13.39 -6.24 -11.21
C VAL A 332 14.22 -7.49 -11.53
N ASP A 333 13.71 -8.42 -12.34
CA ASP A 333 14.47 -9.56 -12.87
C ASP A 333 15.56 -9.08 -13.84
N TYR A 334 15.25 -8.16 -14.75
CA TYR A 334 16.26 -7.52 -15.61
C TYR A 334 17.36 -6.85 -14.79
N GLY A 335 17.01 -6.21 -13.68
CA GLY A 335 17.99 -5.66 -12.74
C GLY A 335 18.98 -6.72 -12.24
N VAL A 336 18.47 -7.87 -11.81
CA VAL A 336 19.30 -9.01 -11.36
C VAL A 336 20.16 -9.54 -12.51
N GLN A 337 19.59 -9.72 -13.71
CA GLN A 337 20.29 -10.21 -14.88
C GLN A 337 21.42 -9.28 -15.34
N ILE A 338 21.19 -7.97 -15.36
CA ILE A 338 22.18 -6.95 -15.75
C ILE A 338 23.39 -6.98 -14.81
N LEU A 339 23.15 -7.14 -13.49
CA LEU A 339 24.24 -7.23 -12.52
C LEU A 339 24.94 -8.62 -12.53
N GLY A 340 24.32 -9.66 -13.13
CA GLY A 340 24.86 -11.02 -13.14
C GLY A 340 25.11 -11.56 -11.74
N GLY A 341 26.30 -12.08 -11.45
CA GLY A 341 26.63 -12.60 -10.11
C GLY A 341 26.46 -11.59 -8.99
N HIS A 342 26.72 -10.31 -9.25
CA HIS A 342 26.48 -9.22 -8.28
C HIS A 342 24.97 -8.97 -8.02
N GLY A 343 24.09 -9.33 -8.95
CA GLY A 343 22.63 -9.26 -8.73
C GLY A 343 22.10 -10.33 -7.78
N TYR A 344 22.85 -11.41 -7.58
CA TYR A 344 22.45 -12.52 -6.71
C TYR A 344 22.94 -12.38 -5.28
N ILE A 345 23.98 -11.60 -5.03
CA ILE A 345 24.57 -11.39 -3.70
C ILE A 345 23.96 -10.16 -3.01
N ARG A 346 24.03 -10.13 -1.68
CA ARG A 346 23.36 -9.10 -0.85
C ARG A 346 24.15 -7.79 -0.71
N GLU A 347 25.32 -7.65 -1.36
CA GLU A 347 26.11 -6.41 -1.39
C GLU A 347 25.41 -5.30 -2.18
N HIS A 348 24.61 -5.68 -3.17
CA HIS A 348 23.81 -4.78 -3.99
C HIS A 348 22.33 -4.85 -3.59
N PRO A 349 21.56 -3.74 -3.68
CA PRO A 349 20.14 -3.73 -3.29
C PRO A 349 19.21 -4.39 -4.31
N ILE A 350 19.73 -4.84 -5.47
CA ILE A 350 18.92 -5.29 -6.60
C ILE A 350 18.08 -6.53 -6.24
N GLU A 351 18.63 -7.48 -5.49
CA GLU A 351 17.93 -8.69 -5.06
C GLU A 351 16.78 -8.36 -4.06
N LEU A 352 16.94 -7.29 -3.28
CA LEU A 352 15.90 -6.84 -2.35
C LEU A 352 14.68 -6.32 -3.13
N TRP A 353 14.89 -5.52 -4.17
CA TRP A 353 13.79 -5.08 -5.04
C TRP A 353 13.14 -6.24 -5.79
N PHE A 354 13.92 -7.23 -6.22
CA PHE A 354 13.39 -8.46 -6.84
C PHE A 354 12.45 -9.20 -5.86
N ARG A 355 12.87 -9.41 -4.62
CA ARG A 355 12.05 -10.07 -3.60
C ARG A 355 10.79 -9.26 -3.27
N ASN A 356 10.93 -7.96 -3.09
CA ASN A 356 9.81 -7.06 -2.79
C ASN A 356 8.86 -6.90 -3.99
N GLY A 357 9.39 -6.82 -5.21
CA GLY A 357 8.59 -6.70 -6.43
C GLY A 357 7.64 -7.88 -6.64
N ARG A 358 8.02 -9.08 -6.16
CA ARG A 358 7.16 -10.27 -6.26
C ARG A 358 5.84 -10.12 -5.48
N ALA A 359 5.81 -9.32 -4.44
CA ALA A 359 4.62 -9.12 -3.62
C ALA A 359 3.43 -8.54 -4.41
N PHE A 360 3.67 -7.65 -5.38
CA PHE A 360 2.60 -6.94 -6.11
C PHE A 360 1.64 -7.84 -6.88
N SER A 361 2.02 -9.06 -7.21
CA SER A 361 1.12 -10.05 -7.81
C SER A 361 0.18 -10.74 -6.80
N SER A 362 0.47 -10.63 -5.50
CA SER A 362 -0.23 -11.38 -4.44
C SER A 362 -0.96 -10.48 -3.46
N ILE A 363 -0.49 -9.25 -3.22
CA ILE A 363 -1.10 -8.34 -2.23
C ILE A 363 -2.34 -7.64 -2.79
N GLU A 364 -3.33 -7.45 -1.92
CA GLU A 364 -4.55 -6.68 -2.19
C GLU A 364 -4.94 -5.91 -0.92
N GLY A 365 -5.34 -4.64 -1.04
CA GLY A 365 -5.85 -3.87 0.09
C GLY A 365 -4.81 -3.45 1.14
N LEU A 366 -3.50 -3.44 0.81
CA LEU A 366 -2.43 -3.10 1.74
C LEU A 366 -1.95 -1.65 1.64
N ALA A 367 -2.51 -0.87 0.75
CA ALA A 367 -2.15 0.54 0.60
C ALA A 367 -3.41 1.41 0.46
N ALA A 368 -3.37 2.60 1.04
CA ALA A 368 -4.33 3.68 0.85
C ALA A 368 -3.62 5.02 1.04
N VAL A 369 -4.12 6.08 0.42
CA VAL A 369 -3.63 7.45 0.61
C VAL A 369 -4.79 8.45 0.49
#